data_e2b655719eb70893b3b264fe31655e12
#
_entry.id   e2b655719eb70893b3b264fe31655e12
#
_cell.length_a   1.000
_cell.length_b   1.000
_cell.length_c   1.000
_cell.angle_alpha   90.00
_cell.angle_beta   90.00
_cell.angle_gamma   90.00
#
_symmetry.space_group_name_H-M   'P 1'
#
loop_
_entity.id
_entity.type
_entity.pdbx_description
1 polymer ?
#
loop_
_entity_poly.entity_id
_entity_poly.type
_entity_poly.pdbx_seq_one_letter_code
_entity_poly.pdbx_strand_id
1 'polypeptide(L)'
;QTHFLALQGVSRLFETVSILVGGLNPELRVTGVVLCMHERHTNLAREVVSDLQDFFDASRDQDVPWRNCSILDPPIRRNVKLAEAPSFGQTIFDYEPRCAGANDYRKLVESILAADPASQSTAEVELKMTSEPAINDVS
;
A
#
# COMPACT_ATOMS: atom_id res chain seq x y z
N GLN A 1 -10.50 -5.76 5.39
CA GLN A 1 -11.06 -6.88 6.16
C GLN A 1 -11.07 -8.11 5.26
N THR A 2 -10.39 -9.18 5.65
CA THR A 2 -10.24 -10.40 4.85
C THR A 2 -11.45 -11.32 5.08
N HIS A 3 -12.57 -10.98 4.46
CA HIS A 3 -13.82 -11.75 4.48
C HIS A 3 -14.35 -11.93 3.06
N PHE A 4 -15.12 -12.99 2.79
CA PHE A 4 -15.72 -13.27 1.48
C PHE A 4 -16.51 -12.08 0.90
N LEU A 5 -17.25 -11.34 1.74
CA LEU A 5 -17.96 -10.13 1.31
C LEU A 5 -17.01 -9.01 0.85
N ALA A 6 -15.78 -9.00 1.36
CA ALA A 6 -14.77 -8.05 0.91
C ALA A 6 -14.31 -8.33 -0.52
N LEU A 7 -14.20 -9.60 -0.93
CA LEU A 7 -13.88 -9.97 -2.32
C LEU A 7 -14.94 -9.48 -3.30
N GLN A 8 -16.22 -9.63 -2.96
CA GLN A 8 -17.30 -9.08 -3.78
C GLN A 8 -17.25 -7.56 -3.87
N GLY A 9 -16.91 -6.88 -2.76
CA GLY A 9 -16.72 -5.43 -2.74
C GLY A 9 -15.56 -4.99 -3.62
N VAL A 10 -14.46 -5.72 -3.59
CA VAL A 10 -13.26 -5.45 -4.42
C VAL A 10 -13.59 -5.61 -5.91
N SER A 11 -14.31 -6.67 -6.30
CA SER A 11 -14.72 -6.87 -7.70
C SER A 11 -15.56 -5.70 -8.22
N ARG A 12 -16.53 -5.23 -7.45
CA ARG A 12 -17.35 -4.06 -7.80
C ARG A 12 -16.54 -2.76 -7.86
N LEU A 13 -15.55 -2.62 -6.98
CA LEU A 13 -14.63 -1.48 -7.02
C LEU A 13 -13.82 -1.48 -8.33
N PHE A 14 -13.31 -2.62 -8.77
CA PHE A 14 -12.57 -2.73 -10.03
C PHE A 14 -13.46 -2.47 -11.25
N GLU A 15 -14.72 -2.90 -11.25
CA GLU A 15 -15.70 -2.51 -12.27
C GLU A 15 -15.86 -0.98 -12.32
N THR A 16 -15.98 -0.33 -11.17
CA THR A 16 -16.06 1.14 -11.08
C THR A 16 -14.80 1.81 -11.61
N VAL A 17 -13.61 1.29 -11.26
CA VAL A 17 -12.33 1.79 -11.78
C VAL A 17 -12.30 1.68 -13.31
N SER A 18 -12.75 0.56 -13.90
CA SER A 18 -12.84 0.39 -15.36
C SER A 18 -13.71 1.45 -16.03
N ILE A 19 -14.86 1.77 -15.44
CA ILE A 19 -15.75 2.84 -15.93
C ILE A 19 -15.05 4.20 -15.88
N LEU A 20 -14.37 4.50 -14.79
CA LEU A 20 -13.65 5.77 -14.62
C LEU A 20 -12.49 5.91 -15.63
N VAL A 21 -11.76 4.84 -15.86
CA VAL A 21 -10.67 4.81 -16.86
C VAL A 21 -11.23 5.03 -18.28
N GLY A 22 -12.37 4.41 -18.60
CA GLY A 22 -12.98 4.53 -19.92
C GLY A 22 -13.61 5.89 -20.21
N GLY A 23 -13.96 6.66 -19.18
CA GLY A 23 -14.74 7.89 -19.38
C GLY A 23 -14.11 9.18 -18.80
N LEU A 24 -13.39 9.10 -17.70
CA LEU A 24 -12.96 10.28 -16.94
C LEU A 24 -11.44 10.41 -16.80
N ASN A 25 -10.73 9.32 -16.52
CA ASN A 25 -9.29 9.35 -16.31
C ASN A 25 -8.61 8.10 -16.88
N PRO A 26 -8.17 8.15 -18.15
CA PRO A 26 -7.51 7.02 -18.81
C PRO A 26 -6.17 6.58 -18.17
N GLU A 27 -5.56 7.45 -17.38
CA GLU A 27 -4.28 7.17 -16.71
C GLU A 27 -4.44 6.57 -15.31
N LEU A 28 -5.67 6.47 -14.80
CA LEU A 28 -5.92 5.86 -13.49
C LEU A 28 -5.46 4.41 -13.47
N ARG A 29 -4.65 4.07 -12.47
CA ARG A 29 -4.14 2.71 -12.24
C ARG A 29 -4.34 2.33 -10.79
N VAL A 30 -4.60 1.05 -10.56
CA VAL A 30 -4.59 0.47 -9.20
C VAL A 30 -3.23 -0.21 -9.01
N THR A 31 -2.43 0.33 -8.11
CA THR A 31 -1.06 -0.12 -7.88
C THR A 31 -0.95 -1.18 -6.79
N GLY A 32 -1.88 -1.16 -5.84
CA GLY A 32 -1.83 -2.12 -4.74
C GLY A 32 -3.09 -2.16 -3.88
N VAL A 33 -3.22 -3.24 -3.14
CA VAL A 33 -4.28 -3.47 -2.15
C VAL A 33 -3.67 -3.68 -0.78
N VAL A 34 -4.13 -2.92 0.21
CA VAL A 34 -3.73 -3.07 1.61
C VAL A 34 -4.74 -3.93 2.35
N LEU A 35 -4.27 -5.00 2.96
CA LEU A 35 -5.09 -5.86 3.82
C LEU A 35 -5.24 -5.22 5.20
N CYS A 36 -6.42 -4.70 5.51
CA CYS A 36 -6.73 -4.09 6.80
C CYS A 36 -7.50 -5.07 7.71
N MET A 37 -7.35 -4.90 9.03
CA MET A 37 -7.94 -5.78 10.06
C MET A 37 -7.60 -7.26 9.81
N HIS A 38 -6.38 -7.51 9.33
CA HIS A 38 -5.96 -8.84 8.93
C HIS A 38 -5.67 -9.72 10.15
N GLU A 39 -6.26 -10.90 10.16
CA GLU A 39 -6.05 -11.94 11.17
C GLU A 39 -5.31 -13.13 10.53
N ARG A 40 -3.98 -13.12 10.62
CA ARG A 40 -3.09 -14.08 9.93
C ARG A 40 -3.36 -15.57 10.23
N HIS A 41 -4.03 -15.85 11.34
CA HIS A 41 -4.18 -17.23 11.85
C HIS A 41 -5.47 -17.91 11.40
N THR A 42 -6.32 -17.26 10.62
CA THR A 42 -7.58 -17.84 10.14
C THR A 42 -7.40 -18.47 8.76
N ASN A 43 -8.02 -19.64 8.54
CA ASN A 43 -8.05 -20.29 7.23
C ASN A 43 -8.71 -19.38 6.20
N LEU A 44 -9.81 -18.75 6.57
CA LEU A 44 -10.54 -17.83 5.71
C LEU A 44 -9.67 -16.65 5.22
N ALA A 45 -8.84 -16.06 6.09
CA ALA A 45 -7.95 -14.98 5.68
C ALA A 45 -6.90 -15.46 4.67
N ARG A 46 -6.40 -16.69 4.81
CA ARG A 46 -5.46 -17.28 3.85
C ARG A 46 -6.11 -17.56 2.50
N GLU A 47 -7.32 -18.09 2.48
CA GLU A 47 -8.09 -18.33 1.25
C GLU A 47 -8.35 -17.02 0.51
N VAL A 48 -8.82 -15.98 1.20
CA VAL A 48 -9.06 -14.65 0.59
C VAL A 48 -7.78 -14.04 0.01
N VAL A 49 -6.65 -14.19 0.69
CA VAL A 49 -5.35 -13.70 0.18
C VAL A 49 -4.94 -14.49 -1.07
N SER A 50 -5.10 -15.81 -1.07
CA SER A 50 -4.83 -16.67 -2.23
C SER A 50 -5.69 -16.29 -3.43
N ASP A 51 -7.00 -16.15 -3.22
CA ASP A 51 -7.95 -15.77 -4.28
C ASP A 51 -7.61 -14.39 -4.90
N LEU A 52 -7.20 -13.43 -4.06
CA LEU A 52 -6.75 -12.12 -4.55
C LEU A 52 -5.46 -12.21 -5.35
N GLN A 53 -4.50 -13.02 -4.92
CA GLN A 53 -3.24 -13.24 -5.65
C GLN A 53 -3.51 -13.87 -7.01
N ASP A 54 -4.32 -14.94 -7.05
CA ASP A 54 -4.71 -15.63 -8.29
C ASP A 54 -5.43 -14.67 -9.26
N PHE A 55 -6.30 -13.81 -8.73
CA PHE A 55 -6.97 -12.77 -9.52
C PHE A 55 -5.99 -11.77 -10.14
N PHE A 56 -5.02 -11.28 -9.36
CA PHE A 56 -4.02 -10.34 -9.87
C PHE A 56 -3.07 -11.01 -10.86
N ASP A 57 -2.65 -12.24 -10.62
CA ASP A 57 -1.79 -13.00 -11.52
C ASP A 57 -2.49 -13.25 -12.86
N ALA A 58 -3.76 -13.61 -12.86
CA ALA A 58 -4.57 -13.76 -14.08
C ALA A 58 -4.80 -12.44 -14.84
N SER A 59 -4.65 -11.30 -14.18
CA SER A 59 -4.85 -9.97 -14.77
C SER A 59 -3.58 -9.38 -15.41
N ARG A 60 -2.40 -9.96 -15.17
CA ARG A 60 -1.09 -9.41 -15.60
C ARG A 60 -0.96 -9.26 -17.11
N ASP A 61 -1.51 -10.22 -17.85
CA ASP A 61 -1.45 -10.24 -19.32
C ASP A 61 -2.64 -9.54 -19.99
N GLN A 62 -3.52 -8.93 -19.19
CA GLN A 62 -4.69 -8.22 -19.66
C GLN A 62 -4.45 -6.70 -19.70
N ASP A 63 -5.13 -6.01 -20.60
CA ASP A 63 -5.12 -4.54 -20.64
C ASP A 63 -6.18 -3.97 -19.68
N VAL A 64 -5.90 -4.11 -18.38
CA VAL A 64 -6.78 -3.64 -17.29
C VAL A 64 -6.04 -2.67 -16.38
N PRO A 65 -6.74 -1.72 -15.73
CA PRO A 65 -6.12 -0.72 -14.87
C PRO A 65 -5.35 -1.28 -13.67
N TRP A 66 -5.58 -2.51 -13.29
CA TRP A 66 -4.95 -3.20 -12.16
C TRP A 66 -3.97 -4.32 -12.56
N ARG A 67 -3.54 -4.38 -13.83
CA ARG A 67 -2.62 -5.44 -14.31
C ARG A 67 -1.33 -5.54 -13.49
N ASN A 68 -0.86 -4.44 -12.92
CA ASN A 68 0.34 -4.38 -12.07
C ASN A 68 0.00 -4.28 -10.58
N CYS A 69 -1.26 -4.53 -10.20
CA CYS A 69 -1.69 -4.51 -8.82
C CYS A 69 -1.10 -5.69 -8.04
N SER A 70 -0.71 -5.43 -6.80
CA SER A 70 -0.24 -6.45 -5.87
C SER A 70 -0.81 -6.23 -4.48
N ILE A 71 -0.74 -7.27 -3.65
CA ILE A 71 -1.03 -7.13 -2.22
C ILE A 71 0.19 -6.49 -1.57
N LEU A 72 -0.01 -5.35 -0.92
CA LEU A 72 1.05 -4.61 -0.25
C LEU A 72 1.33 -5.20 1.14
N ASP A 73 2.59 -5.31 1.48
CA ASP A 73 3.08 -5.87 2.76
C ASP A 73 3.83 -4.80 3.56
N PRO A 74 3.70 -4.77 4.90
CA PRO A 74 2.89 -5.66 5.73
C PRO A 74 1.40 -5.30 5.75
N PRO A 75 0.53 -6.29 6.01
CA PRO A 75 -0.88 -6.03 6.26
C PRO A 75 -1.08 -5.28 7.59
N ILE A 76 -2.12 -4.48 7.66
CA ILE A 76 -2.52 -3.80 8.89
C ILE A 76 -3.34 -4.76 9.75
N ARG A 77 -2.77 -5.18 10.88
CA ARG A 77 -3.47 -6.07 11.83
C ARG A 77 -4.65 -5.39 12.51
N ARG A 78 -5.59 -6.19 12.97
CA ARG A 78 -6.64 -5.69 13.83
C ARG A 78 -6.03 -5.10 15.11
N ASN A 79 -6.33 -3.81 15.37
CA ASN A 79 -5.83 -3.09 16.54
C ASN A 79 -6.90 -2.11 17.03
N VAL A 80 -7.26 -2.23 18.29
CA VAL A 80 -8.30 -1.41 18.94
C VAL A 80 -7.93 0.08 18.92
N LYS A 81 -6.65 0.41 19.04
CA LYS A 81 -6.16 1.80 19.01
C LYS A 81 -6.41 2.49 17.66
N LEU A 82 -6.38 1.72 16.55
CA LEU A 82 -6.77 2.24 15.23
C LEU A 82 -8.26 2.58 15.14
N ALA A 83 -9.09 1.85 15.87
CA ALA A 83 -10.53 2.12 15.93
C ALA A 83 -10.87 3.29 16.86
N GLU A 84 -10.09 3.50 17.91
CA GLU A 84 -10.27 4.57 18.89
C GLU A 84 -9.81 5.94 18.37
N ALA A 85 -8.65 6.02 17.72
CA ALA A 85 -8.01 7.27 17.30
C ALA A 85 -8.94 8.24 16.54
N PRO A 86 -9.78 7.80 15.56
CA PRO A 86 -10.72 8.69 14.89
C PRO A 86 -11.78 9.31 15.80
N SER A 87 -12.18 8.60 16.87
CA SER A 87 -13.16 9.13 17.85
C SER A 87 -12.59 10.32 18.65
N PHE A 88 -11.28 10.45 18.70
CA PHE A 88 -10.58 11.58 19.29
C PHE A 88 -10.11 12.62 18.28
N GLY A 89 -10.45 12.45 17.00
CA GLY A 89 -10.01 13.36 15.92
C GLY A 89 -8.49 13.35 15.71
N GLN A 90 -7.81 12.27 16.09
CA GLN A 90 -6.37 12.14 16.02
C GLN A 90 -5.92 11.06 15.02
N THR A 91 -4.72 11.23 14.48
CA THR A 91 -4.07 10.14 13.76
C THR A 91 -3.58 9.08 14.75
N ILE A 92 -3.32 7.87 14.27
CA ILE A 92 -2.76 6.83 15.13
C ILE A 92 -1.36 7.20 15.65
N PHE A 93 -0.63 8.04 14.90
CA PHE A 93 0.71 8.49 15.26
C PHE A 93 0.71 9.54 16.37
N ASP A 94 -0.39 10.29 16.51
CA ASP A 94 -0.60 11.23 17.60
C ASP A 94 -1.25 10.55 18.81
N TYR A 95 -2.21 9.64 18.55
CA TYR A 95 -2.99 8.99 19.59
C TYR A 95 -2.19 7.92 20.35
N GLU A 96 -1.57 6.98 19.64
CA GLU A 96 -0.78 5.88 20.22
C GLU A 96 0.35 5.46 19.28
N PRO A 97 1.45 6.27 19.21
CA PRO A 97 2.52 6.10 18.21
C PRO A 97 3.31 4.79 18.35
N ARG A 98 3.23 4.13 19.51
CA ARG A 98 3.95 2.88 19.80
C ARG A 98 3.10 1.63 19.63
N CYS A 99 1.82 1.76 19.33
CA CYS A 99 0.96 0.59 19.13
C CYS A 99 1.35 -0.21 17.88
N ALA A 100 0.93 -1.46 17.87
CA ALA A 100 1.22 -2.36 16.75
C ALA A 100 0.65 -1.85 15.42
N GLY A 101 -0.54 -1.22 15.43
CA GLY A 101 -1.15 -0.62 14.24
C GLY A 101 -0.34 0.53 13.67
N ALA A 102 0.18 1.44 14.51
CA ALA A 102 1.06 2.53 14.06
C ALA A 102 2.35 1.98 13.43
N ASN A 103 2.90 0.92 14.01
CA ASN A 103 4.10 0.28 13.46
C ASN A 103 3.83 -0.41 12.11
N ASP A 104 2.68 -1.06 11.95
CA ASP A 104 2.29 -1.66 10.68
C ASP A 104 2.16 -0.60 9.58
N TYR A 105 1.53 0.54 9.86
CA TYR A 105 1.43 1.65 8.91
C TYR A 105 2.79 2.23 8.52
N ARG A 106 3.73 2.41 9.48
CA ARG A 106 5.09 2.89 9.14
C ARG A 106 5.78 1.96 8.17
N LYS A 107 5.80 0.66 8.48
CA LYS A 107 6.44 -0.35 7.63
C LYS A 107 5.79 -0.43 6.25
N LEU A 108 4.47 -0.31 6.18
CA LEU A 108 3.76 -0.27 4.91
C LEU A 108 4.17 0.94 4.06
N VAL A 109 4.25 2.12 4.66
CA VAL A 109 4.71 3.33 3.95
C VAL A 109 6.16 3.18 3.49
N GLU A 110 7.05 2.68 4.35
CA GLU A 110 8.44 2.38 3.99
C GLU A 110 8.52 1.42 2.79
N SER A 111 7.70 0.37 2.78
CA SER A 111 7.61 -0.59 1.68
C SER A 111 7.14 0.05 0.37
N ILE A 112 6.12 0.91 0.44
CA ILE A 112 5.58 1.62 -0.73
C ILE A 112 6.64 2.58 -1.31
N LEU A 113 7.29 3.38 -0.45
CA LEU A 113 8.32 4.33 -0.87
C LEU A 113 9.54 3.63 -1.46
N ALA A 114 9.94 2.48 -0.92
CA ALA A 114 11.04 1.70 -1.45
C ALA A 114 10.73 1.08 -2.83
N ALA A 115 9.46 0.82 -3.12
CA ALA A 115 9.02 0.29 -4.41
C ALA A 115 8.79 1.36 -5.48
N ASP A 116 8.72 2.64 -5.11
CA ASP A 116 8.49 3.75 -6.03
C ASP A 116 9.81 4.18 -6.71
N PRO A 117 9.93 4.05 -8.05
CA PRO A 117 11.14 4.46 -8.79
C PRO A 117 11.48 5.95 -8.62
N ALA A 118 10.47 6.80 -8.43
CA ALA A 118 10.68 8.23 -8.21
C ALA A 118 11.36 8.52 -6.86
N SER A 119 11.06 7.75 -5.82
CA SER A 119 11.69 7.86 -4.50
C SER A 119 13.16 7.42 -4.52
N GLN A 120 13.51 6.44 -5.34
CA GLN A 120 14.90 5.98 -5.50
C GLN A 120 15.79 7.05 -6.17
N SER A 121 15.25 7.79 -7.15
CA SER A 121 15.99 8.87 -7.83
C SER A 121 16.33 10.03 -6.88
N THR A 122 15.44 10.37 -5.96
CA THR A 122 15.66 11.45 -4.98
C THR A 122 16.73 11.06 -3.95
N ALA A 123 16.71 9.82 -3.47
CA ALA A 123 17.71 9.31 -2.52
C ALA A 123 19.12 9.24 -3.14
N GLU A 124 19.22 8.86 -4.43
CA GLU A 124 20.51 8.86 -5.15
C GLU A 124 21.06 10.27 -5.38
N VAL A 125 20.18 11.25 -5.61
CA VAL A 125 20.60 12.65 -5.78
C VAL A 125 21.09 13.22 -4.45
N GLU A 126 20.42 12.98 -3.35
CA GLU A 126 20.87 13.40 -2.01
C GLU A 126 22.21 12.75 -1.62
N LEU A 127 22.39 11.46 -1.92
CA LEU A 127 23.64 10.75 -1.64
C LEU A 127 24.82 11.31 -2.46
N LYS A 128 24.60 11.73 -3.70
CA LYS A 128 25.60 12.36 -4.54
C LYS A 128 25.96 13.77 -4.09
N MET A 129 24.98 14.54 -3.60
CA MET A 129 25.24 15.90 -3.08
C MET A 129 26.04 15.91 -1.77
N THR A 130 25.94 14.83 -0.96
CA THR A 130 26.70 14.70 0.29
C THR A 130 28.09 14.09 0.11
N SER A 131 28.41 13.56 -1.08
CA SER A 131 29.69 12.89 -1.37
C SER A 131 30.69 13.74 -2.16
N GLU A 132 30.40 15.00 -2.53
CA GLU A 132 31.41 15.89 -3.12
C GLU A 132 32.38 16.38 -2.04
N PRO A 133 33.67 16.09 -2.17
CA PRO A 133 34.69 16.62 -1.24
C PRO A 133 34.84 18.13 -1.45
N ALA A 134 34.78 18.86 -0.34
CA ALA A 134 35.13 20.27 -0.34
C ALA A 134 36.51 20.47 -0.98
N ILE A 135 36.56 21.14 -2.12
CA ILE A 135 37.81 21.55 -2.76
C ILE A 135 38.41 22.63 -1.85
N ASN A 136 39.42 22.22 -1.09
CA ASN A 136 40.29 23.15 -0.40
C ASN A 136 41.06 23.96 -1.44
N ASP A 137 40.70 25.21 -1.60
CA ASP A 137 41.51 26.20 -2.28
C ASP A 137 42.57 26.69 -1.30
N VAL A 138 43.81 26.29 -1.53
CA VAL A 138 44.99 26.78 -0.85
C VAL A 138 45.76 27.64 -1.83
N SER A 139 45.74 28.93 -1.61
CA SER A 139 46.91 29.84 -1.79
C SER A 139 46.52 31.27 -1.53
#